data_04a80b512442002fdde57611a6973aea
#
_entry.id   04a80b512442002fdde57611a6973aea
#
_cell.length_a   1.000
_cell.length_b   1.000
_cell.length_c   1.000
_cell.angle_alpha   90.00
_cell.angle_beta   90.00
_cell.angle_gamma   90.00
#
_symmetry.space_group_name_H-M   'P 1'
#
loop_
_entity.id
_entity.type
_entity.pdbx_description
1 polymer ?
#
loop_
_entity_poly.entity_id
_entity_poly.type
_entity_poly.pdbx_seq_one_letter_code
_entity_poly.pdbx_strand_id
1 'polypeptide(L)'
;IGVKPDEQHFTWLRQLLEWQQEVRDPSEFISNLKVDLYPDEVYTFTPKGEVKALPRGATPVDFAYSVHTDVGHQCVGARVNGRMVPVRTRLQNGDIVEVVTAPGHTPSRDWLNIVVTSRARNRIKHFIHAEEQVRAIELGRKLFDKELRRFDIRPQSVKEPDAVARVAGELGASLALLGAVAQD
;
A
#
# COMPACT_ATOMS: atom_id res chain seq x y z
N ILE A 1 -11.62 38.81 7.25
CA ILE A 1 -10.22 38.36 7.55
C ILE A 1 -9.96 37.26 6.57
N GLY A 2 -9.26 37.60 5.46
CA GLY A 2 -9.04 36.70 4.33
C GLY A 2 -8.00 35.66 4.68
N VAL A 3 -8.34 34.37 4.47
CA VAL A 3 -7.40 33.28 4.38
C VAL A 3 -6.60 33.51 3.10
N LYS A 4 -5.29 33.65 3.22
CA LYS A 4 -4.40 33.84 2.07
C LYS A 4 -4.46 32.62 1.17
N PRO A 5 -4.74 32.75 -0.14
CA PRO A 5 -4.82 31.63 -1.07
C PRO A 5 -3.50 30.85 -1.23
N ASP A 6 -2.38 31.41 -0.78
CA ASP A 6 -1.05 30.80 -0.93
C ASP A 6 -0.80 29.56 -0.08
N GLU A 7 -1.35 29.45 1.14
CA GLU A 7 -1.05 28.29 2.00
C GLU A 7 -1.65 26.98 1.50
N GLN A 8 -2.80 27.01 0.85
CA GLN A 8 -3.43 25.81 0.29
C GLN A 8 -2.66 25.28 -0.92
N HIS A 9 -2.14 26.18 -1.77
CA HIS A 9 -1.32 25.81 -2.92
C HIS A 9 0.04 25.22 -2.50
N PHE A 10 0.65 25.74 -1.44
CA PHE A 10 1.91 25.17 -0.92
C PHE A 10 1.72 23.82 -0.24
N THR A 11 0.60 23.59 0.42
CA THR A 11 0.27 22.27 1.01
C THR A 11 0.09 21.21 -0.08
N TRP A 12 -0.61 21.56 -1.16
CA TRP A 12 -0.79 20.71 -2.32
C TRP A 12 0.54 20.39 -3.03
N LEU A 13 1.40 21.40 -3.25
CA LEU A 13 2.74 21.19 -3.83
C LEU A 13 3.63 20.29 -2.97
N ARG A 14 3.55 20.40 -1.66
CA ARG A 14 4.31 19.52 -0.74
C ARG A 14 3.82 18.07 -0.83
N GLN A 15 2.52 17.84 -0.88
CA GLN A 15 1.94 16.53 -1.10
C GLN A 15 2.36 15.94 -2.45
N LEU A 16 2.45 16.78 -3.47
CA LEU A 16 2.87 16.38 -4.81
C LEU A 16 4.34 15.95 -4.85
N LEU A 17 5.21 16.63 -4.10
CA LEU A 17 6.63 16.25 -3.94
C LEU A 17 6.80 14.96 -3.14
N GLU A 18 6.01 14.74 -2.10
CA GLU A 18 6.00 13.47 -1.36
C GLU A 18 5.55 12.31 -2.26
N TRP A 19 4.54 12.52 -3.10
CA TRP A 19 4.07 11.52 -4.06
C TRP A 19 5.10 11.20 -5.14
N GLN A 20 5.86 12.20 -5.63
CA GLN A 20 6.89 11.99 -6.64
C GLN A 20 7.99 11.04 -6.14
N GLN A 21 8.28 11.02 -4.84
CA GLN A 21 9.27 10.12 -4.25
C GLN A 21 8.76 8.69 -4.09
N GLU A 22 7.44 8.48 -4.03
CA GLU A 22 6.82 7.17 -3.84
C GLU A 22 6.47 6.44 -5.15
N VAL A 23 6.38 7.15 -6.27
CA VAL A 23 5.96 6.59 -7.56
C VAL A 23 7.18 6.40 -8.47
N ARG A 24 7.49 5.16 -8.78
CA ARG A 24 8.61 4.78 -9.66
C ARG A 24 8.31 4.92 -11.15
N ASP A 25 7.03 4.96 -11.54
CA ASP A 25 6.59 5.05 -12.92
C ASP A 25 5.98 6.43 -13.23
N PRO A 26 6.60 7.23 -14.14
CA PRO A 26 6.08 8.54 -14.54
C PRO A 26 4.66 8.49 -15.13
N SER A 27 4.28 7.41 -15.81
CA SER A 27 2.94 7.26 -16.39
C SER A 27 1.88 7.05 -15.32
N GLU A 28 2.20 6.31 -14.28
CA GLU A 28 1.35 6.12 -13.12
C GLU A 28 1.20 7.41 -12.31
N PHE A 29 2.28 8.20 -12.17
CA PHE A 29 2.24 9.51 -11.55
C PHE A 29 1.28 10.46 -12.27
N ILE A 30 1.38 10.58 -13.58
CA ILE A 30 0.49 11.43 -14.39
C ILE A 30 -0.97 10.96 -14.31
N SER A 31 -1.20 9.66 -14.33
CA SER A 31 -2.56 9.09 -14.20
C SER A 31 -3.18 9.43 -12.84
N ASN A 32 -2.41 9.29 -11.76
CA ASN A 32 -2.84 9.62 -10.43
C ASN A 32 -3.10 11.13 -10.27
N LEU A 33 -2.24 11.98 -10.84
CA LEU A 33 -2.38 13.43 -10.85
C LEU A 33 -3.67 13.88 -11.55
N LYS A 34 -4.04 13.25 -12.67
CA LYS A 34 -5.29 13.57 -13.38
C LYS A 34 -6.53 13.25 -12.56
N VAL A 35 -6.50 12.18 -11.76
CA VAL A 35 -7.62 11.80 -10.87
C VAL A 35 -7.79 12.84 -9.75
N ASP A 36 -6.70 13.40 -9.24
CA ASP A 36 -6.73 14.34 -8.11
C ASP A 36 -6.92 15.81 -8.52
N LEU A 37 -6.66 16.19 -9.80
CA LEU A 37 -6.79 17.58 -10.27
C LEU A 37 -8.23 18.01 -10.57
N TYR A 38 -9.17 17.10 -10.80
CA TYR A 38 -10.56 17.41 -11.16
C TYR A 38 -11.60 16.55 -10.44
N PRO A 39 -11.52 16.36 -9.12
CA PRO A 39 -12.56 15.62 -8.43
C PRO A 39 -13.75 16.51 -8.11
N ASP A 40 -14.94 16.07 -8.45
CA ASP A 40 -16.11 16.43 -7.65
C ASP A 40 -15.85 15.88 -6.24
N GLU A 41 -15.70 16.75 -5.26
CA GLU A 41 -15.38 16.36 -3.89
C GLU A 41 -16.63 16.01 -3.09
N VAL A 42 -16.47 15.10 -2.13
CA VAL A 42 -17.41 14.83 -1.06
C VAL A 42 -16.76 15.20 0.27
N TYR A 43 -17.47 15.99 1.08
CA TYR A 43 -17.01 16.40 2.40
C TYR A 43 -17.62 15.49 3.45
N THR A 44 -16.75 14.77 4.14
CA THR A 44 -17.12 13.82 5.18
C THR A 44 -16.53 14.24 6.53
N PHE A 45 -17.04 13.70 7.61
CA PHE A 45 -16.65 14.11 8.96
C PHE A 45 -16.13 12.92 9.77
N THR A 46 -15.11 13.15 10.58
CA THR A 46 -14.79 12.21 11.66
C THR A 46 -15.82 12.36 12.81
N PRO A 47 -15.95 11.38 13.71
CA PRO A 47 -16.79 11.50 14.91
C PRO A 47 -16.40 12.69 15.80
N LYS A 48 -15.17 13.21 15.68
CA LYS A 48 -14.69 14.40 16.39
C LYS A 48 -15.02 15.71 15.68
N GLY A 49 -15.69 15.64 14.51
CA GLY A 49 -16.08 16.82 13.72
C GLY A 49 -15.00 17.34 12.78
N GLU A 50 -13.89 16.63 12.59
CA GLU A 50 -12.90 17.01 11.57
C GLU A 50 -13.44 16.73 10.16
N VAL A 51 -13.28 17.71 9.26
CA VAL A 51 -13.68 17.58 7.86
C VAL A 51 -12.59 16.87 7.07
N LYS A 52 -12.99 15.93 6.21
CA LYS A 52 -12.15 15.27 5.21
C LYS A 52 -12.78 15.44 3.84
N ALA A 53 -12.11 16.19 2.95
CA ALA A 53 -12.47 16.28 1.55
C ALA A 53 -11.91 15.06 0.80
N LEU A 54 -12.76 14.36 0.07
CA LEU A 54 -12.41 13.17 -0.71
C LEU A 54 -13.01 13.29 -2.10
N PRO A 55 -12.42 12.66 -3.13
CA PRO A 55 -13.02 12.61 -4.46
C PRO A 55 -14.39 11.93 -4.43
N ARG A 56 -15.29 12.35 -5.30
CA ARG A 56 -16.59 11.70 -5.48
C ARG A 56 -16.41 10.21 -5.78
N GLY A 57 -17.18 9.37 -5.11
CA GLY A 57 -17.06 7.93 -5.20
C GLY A 57 -16.06 7.32 -4.24
N ALA A 58 -15.44 8.13 -3.36
CA ALA A 58 -14.58 7.61 -2.30
C ALA A 58 -15.32 6.64 -1.38
N THR A 59 -14.56 5.73 -0.81
CA THR A 59 -15.04 4.66 0.06
C THR A 59 -14.54 4.85 1.49
N PRO A 60 -15.07 4.11 2.48
CA PRO A 60 -14.50 4.07 3.83
C PRO A 60 -13.02 3.72 3.87
N VAL A 61 -12.50 2.95 2.90
CA VAL A 61 -11.06 2.66 2.79
C VAL A 61 -10.30 3.93 2.43
N ASP A 62 -10.77 4.71 1.43
CA ASP A 62 -10.18 6.00 1.08
C ASP A 62 -10.16 6.94 2.29
N PHE A 63 -11.26 7.00 3.02
CA PHE A 63 -11.36 7.79 4.25
C PHE A 63 -10.35 7.33 5.31
N ALA A 64 -10.22 6.01 5.54
CA ALA A 64 -9.28 5.45 6.51
C ALA A 64 -7.83 5.86 6.20
N TYR A 65 -7.42 5.78 4.92
CA TYR A 65 -6.10 6.22 4.48
C TYR A 65 -5.94 7.75 4.50
N SER A 66 -7.00 8.51 4.42
CA SER A 66 -6.95 9.98 4.60
C SER A 66 -6.67 10.38 6.05
N VAL A 67 -7.08 9.54 7.01
CA VAL A 67 -6.80 9.73 8.43
C VAL A 67 -5.34 9.36 8.74
N HIS A 68 -4.97 8.10 8.56
CA HIS A 68 -3.61 7.61 8.75
C HIS A 68 -3.38 6.31 7.98
N THR A 69 -2.13 6.05 7.57
CA THR A 69 -1.77 4.81 6.85
C THR A 69 -2.10 3.56 7.66
N ASP A 70 -1.78 3.53 8.95
CA ASP A 70 -2.04 2.36 9.81
C ASP A 70 -3.54 2.14 10.04
N VAL A 71 -4.33 3.22 10.13
CA VAL A 71 -5.79 3.13 10.18
C VAL A 71 -6.32 2.50 8.88
N GLY A 72 -5.75 2.90 7.74
CA GLY A 72 -6.06 2.29 6.44
C GLY A 72 -5.69 0.81 6.39
N HIS A 73 -4.49 0.44 6.81
CA HIS A 73 -4.02 -0.95 6.80
C HIS A 73 -4.88 -1.85 7.69
N GLN A 74 -5.27 -1.37 8.87
CA GLN A 74 -6.02 -2.12 9.86
C GLN A 74 -7.55 -2.03 9.70
N CYS A 75 -8.05 -1.35 8.65
CA CYS A 75 -9.47 -1.17 8.41
C CYS A 75 -10.16 -2.51 8.12
N VAL A 76 -11.14 -2.88 8.92
CA VAL A 76 -11.99 -4.07 8.71
C VAL A 76 -13.40 -3.70 8.32
N GLY A 77 -13.80 -2.44 8.51
CA GLY A 77 -15.13 -1.93 8.20
C GLY A 77 -15.26 -0.46 8.60
N ALA A 78 -16.45 0.08 8.43
CA ALA A 78 -16.77 1.42 8.89
C ALA A 78 -18.22 1.53 9.36
N ARG A 79 -18.46 2.52 10.22
CA ARG A 79 -19.81 2.99 10.49
C ARG A 79 -19.99 4.34 9.79
N VAL A 80 -21.04 4.45 9.01
CA VAL A 80 -21.45 5.70 8.41
C VAL A 80 -22.76 6.13 9.04
N ASN A 81 -22.77 7.31 9.63
CA ASN A 81 -23.93 7.84 10.38
C ASN A 81 -24.42 6.84 11.46
N GLY A 82 -23.49 6.20 12.16
CA GLY A 82 -23.74 5.22 13.23
C GLY A 82 -24.10 3.81 12.74
N ARG A 83 -24.24 3.56 11.44
CA ARG A 83 -24.60 2.23 10.88
C ARG A 83 -23.39 1.56 10.25
N MET A 84 -23.18 0.27 10.55
CA MET A 84 -22.15 -0.52 9.87
C MET A 84 -22.44 -0.62 8.38
N VAL A 85 -21.42 -0.34 7.58
CA VAL A 85 -21.48 -0.40 6.11
C VAL A 85 -20.33 -1.22 5.55
N PRO A 86 -20.52 -1.87 4.40
CA PRO A 86 -19.43 -2.51 3.66
C PRO A 86 -18.34 -1.49 3.27
N VAL A 87 -17.08 -1.93 3.23
CA VAL A 87 -15.92 -1.08 2.84
C VAL A 87 -16.01 -0.53 1.42
N ARG A 88 -16.87 -1.11 0.57
CA ARG A 88 -17.14 -0.67 -0.82
C ARG A 88 -18.22 0.41 -0.95
N THR A 89 -18.88 0.77 0.16
CA THR A 89 -19.93 1.80 0.16
C THR A 89 -19.37 3.14 -0.33
N ARG A 90 -20.12 3.85 -1.17
CA ARG A 90 -19.73 5.18 -1.64
C ARG A 90 -20.17 6.21 -0.61
N LEU A 91 -19.20 7.03 -0.16
CA LEU A 91 -19.47 8.10 0.81
C LEU A 91 -20.19 9.28 0.14
N GLN A 92 -21.02 9.95 0.92
CA GLN A 92 -21.81 11.10 0.51
C GLN A 92 -21.42 12.36 1.29
N ASN A 93 -21.77 13.54 0.77
CA ASN A 93 -21.59 14.78 1.51
C ASN A 93 -22.33 14.73 2.85
N GLY A 94 -21.66 15.13 3.91
CA GLY A 94 -22.21 15.18 5.25
C GLY A 94 -22.10 13.87 6.04
N ASP A 95 -21.58 12.79 5.45
CA ASP A 95 -21.41 11.52 6.16
C ASP A 95 -20.43 11.65 7.33
N ILE A 96 -20.84 11.15 8.48
CA ILE A 96 -19.97 10.97 9.65
C ILE A 96 -19.42 9.54 9.58
N VAL A 97 -18.10 9.43 9.38
CA VAL A 97 -17.43 8.14 9.13
C VAL A 97 -16.55 7.77 10.31
N GLU A 98 -16.85 6.63 10.92
CA GLU A 98 -16.06 5.99 11.96
C GLU A 98 -15.41 4.74 11.38
N VAL A 99 -14.08 4.70 11.31
CA VAL A 99 -13.35 3.52 10.81
C VAL A 99 -13.24 2.48 11.92
N VAL A 100 -13.59 1.25 11.61
CA VAL A 100 -13.40 0.10 12.50
C VAL A 100 -12.10 -0.59 12.11
N THR A 101 -11.18 -0.69 13.07
CA THR A 101 -9.86 -1.30 12.87
C THR A 101 -9.71 -2.57 13.70
N ALA A 102 -8.93 -3.52 13.19
CA ALA A 102 -8.51 -4.71 13.92
C ALA A 102 -6.98 -4.84 13.86
N PRO A 103 -6.30 -4.98 15.01
CA PRO A 103 -4.86 -5.23 15.04
C PRO A 103 -4.48 -6.47 14.23
N GLY A 104 -3.43 -6.37 13.41
CA GLY A 104 -2.97 -7.47 12.56
C GLY A 104 -3.76 -7.69 11.27
N HIS A 105 -4.82 -6.91 11.03
CA HIS A 105 -5.48 -6.90 9.73
C HIS A 105 -4.59 -6.24 8.68
N THR A 106 -4.65 -6.74 7.45
CA THR A 106 -3.83 -6.28 6.33
C THR A 106 -4.71 -5.92 5.12
N PRO A 107 -4.27 -4.97 4.28
CA PRO A 107 -5.00 -4.58 3.09
C PRO A 107 -5.22 -5.75 2.12
N SER A 108 -6.44 -5.85 1.59
CA SER A 108 -6.75 -6.81 0.52
C SER A 108 -6.40 -6.21 -0.85
N ARG A 109 -5.90 -7.06 -1.78
CA ARG A 109 -5.68 -6.69 -3.18
C ARG A 109 -6.97 -6.20 -3.85
N ASP A 110 -8.12 -6.73 -3.46
CA ASP A 110 -9.44 -6.33 -3.98
C ASP A 110 -9.79 -4.87 -3.69
N TRP A 111 -9.16 -4.28 -2.67
CA TRP A 111 -9.36 -2.86 -2.36
C TRP A 111 -8.88 -1.92 -3.46
N LEU A 112 -7.91 -2.35 -4.28
CA LEU A 112 -7.45 -1.58 -5.43
C LEU A 112 -8.56 -1.30 -6.46
N ASN A 113 -9.61 -2.14 -6.48
CA ASN A 113 -10.75 -2.01 -7.37
C ASN A 113 -11.85 -1.07 -6.81
N ILE A 114 -11.81 -0.75 -5.51
CA ILE A 114 -12.85 0.05 -4.86
C ILE A 114 -12.38 1.43 -4.44
N VAL A 115 -11.07 1.61 -4.19
CA VAL A 115 -10.51 2.92 -3.83
C VAL A 115 -10.38 3.84 -5.05
N VAL A 116 -10.64 5.12 -4.83
CA VAL A 116 -10.54 6.14 -5.87
C VAL A 116 -9.36 7.10 -5.63
N THR A 117 -8.89 7.24 -4.38
CA THR A 117 -7.77 8.13 -4.08
C THR A 117 -6.44 7.49 -4.45
N SER A 118 -5.53 8.28 -5.03
CA SER A 118 -4.16 7.87 -5.34
C SER A 118 -3.41 7.47 -4.07
N ARG A 119 -3.64 8.21 -2.97
CA ARG A 119 -3.02 7.92 -1.67
C ARG A 119 -3.35 6.52 -1.18
N ALA A 120 -4.64 6.14 -1.12
CA ALA A 120 -5.04 4.80 -0.70
C ALA A 120 -4.45 3.73 -1.64
N ARG A 121 -4.57 3.95 -2.96
CA ARG A 121 -4.08 3.01 -3.98
C ARG A 121 -2.58 2.75 -3.84
N ASN A 122 -1.77 3.81 -3.71
CA ASN A 122 -0.32 3.69 -3.60
C ASN A 122 0.08 2.99 -2.30
N ARG A 123 -0.53 3.34 -1.16
CA ARG A 123 -0.25 2.69 0.13
C ARG A 123 -0.63 1.20 0.12
N ILE A 124 -1.76 0.84 -0.48
CA ILE A 124 -2.18 -0.55 -0.63
C ILE A 124 -1.20 -1.32 -1.53
N LYS A 125 -0.85 -0.77 -2.70
CA LYS A 125 0.12 -1.39 -3.61
C LYS A 125 1.48 -1.62 -2.92
N HIS A 126 1.99 -0.59 -2.25
CA HIS A 126 3.26 -0.69 -1.54
C HIS A 126 3.23 -1.79 -0.47
N PHE A 127 2.17 -1.85 0.33
CA PHE A 127 2.01 -2.90 1.35
C PHE A 127 1.99 -4.30 0.73
N ILE A 128 1.16 -4.50 -0.29
CA ILE A 128 1.05 -5.80 -0.99
C ILE A 128 2.40 -6.22 -1.58
N HIS A 129 3.11 -5.28 -2.19
CA HIS A 129 4.42 -5.55 -2.78
C HIS A 129 5.46 -5.98 -1.73
N ALA A 130 5.49 -5.29 -0.58
CA ALA A 130 6.37 -5.65 0.53
C ALA A 130 6.05 -7.04 1.07
N GLU A 131 4.76 -7.38 1.26
CA GLU A 131 4.36 -8.73 1.68
C GLU A 131 4.74 -9.81 0.66
N GLU A 132 4.55 -9.54 -0.63
CA GLU A 132 4.92 -10.46 -1.70
C GLU A 132 6.43 -10.71 -1.73
N GLN A 133 7.23 -9.67 -1.53
CA GLN A 133 8.68 -9.78 -1.45
C GLN A 133 9.12 -10.65 -0.27
N VAL A 134 8.57 -10.42 0.93
CA VAL A 134 8.86 -11.26 2.10
C VAL A 134 8.49 -12.73 1.85
N ARG A 135 7.30 -12.98 1.30
CA ARG A 135 6.86 -14.35 0.97
C ARG A 135 7.74 -15.01 -0.10
N ALA A 136 8.17 -14.25 -1.11
CA ALA A 136 9.06 -14.76 -2.16
C ALA A 136 10.43 -15.13 -1.59
N ILE A 137 10.99 -14.32 -0.69
CA ILE A 137 12.25 -14.63 0.01
C ILE A 137 12.11 -15.89 0.86
N GLU A 138 11.04 -15.99 1.66
CA GLU A 138 10.81 -17.19 2.49
C GLU A 138 10.65 -18.48 1.65
N LEU A 139 9.90 -18.38 0.55
CA LEU A 139 9.74 -19.50 -0.37
C LEU A 139 11.07 -19.86 -1.03
N GLY A 140 11.82 -18.86 -1.48
CA GLY A 140 13.16 -19.05 -2.05
C GLY A 140 14.10 -19.77 -1.08
N ARG A 141 14.14 -19.33 0.18
CA ARG A 141 14.93 -19.99 1.23
C ARG A 141 14.50 -21.45 1.44
N LYS A 142 13.20 -21.73 1.54
CA LYS A 142 12.69 -23.12 1.69
C LYS A 142 13.05 -24.02 0.51
N LEU A 143 12.95 -23.51 -0.72
CA LEU A 143 13.32 -24.24 -1.92
C LEU A 143 14.83 -24.50 -1.97
N PHE A 144 15.62 -23.47 -1.66
CA PHE A 144 17.08 -23.59 -1.59
C PHE A 144 17.53 -24.61 -0.56
N ASP A 145 17.00 -24.53 0.67
CA ASP A 145 17.31 -25.52 1.73
C ASP A 145 16.93 -26.96 1.33
N LYS A 146 15.80 -27.11 0.61
CA LYS A 146 15.35 -28.41 0.11
C LYS A 146 16.33 -28.97 -0.92
N GLU A 147 16.80 -28.14 -1.85
CA GLU A 147 17.78 -28.61 -2.86
C GLU A 147 19.15 -28.89 -2.25
N LEU A 148 19.63 -28.04 -1.32
CA LEU A 148 20.88 -28.32 -0.61
C LEU A 148 20.86 -29.71 0.07
N ARG A 149 19.76 -30.05 0.74
CA ARG A 149 19.57 -31.36 1.37
C ARG A 149 19.58 -32.50 0.35
N ARG A 150 19.04 -32.26 -0.84
CA ARG A 150 19.04 -33.28 -1.92
C ARG A 150 20.44 -33.63 -2.42
N PHE A 151 21.37 -32.66 -2.35
CA PHE A 151 22.77 -32.83 -2.74
C PHE A 151 23.70 -33.09 -1.54
N ASP A 152 23.13 -33.35 -0.34
CA ASP A 152 23.87 -33.60 0.91
C ASP A 152 24.82 -32.44 1.30
N ILE A 153 24.45 -31.20 0.89
CA ILE A 153 25.19 -29.98 1.20
C ILE A 153 24.62 -29.36 2.46
N ARG A 154 25.47 -29.09 3.45
CA ARG A 154 25.03 -28.43 4.69
C ARG A 154 24.78 -26.94 4.42
N PRO A 155 23.61 -26.36 4.80
CA PRO A 155 23.29 -24.93 4.58
C PRO A 155 24.33 -23.95 5.13
N GLN A 156 25.03 -24.38 6.20
CA GLN A 156 26.08 -23.55 6.85
C GLN A 156 27.37 -23.45 6.02
N SER A 157 27.62 -24.32 5.06
CA SER A 157 28.79 -24.26 4.17
C SER A 157 28.59 -23.32 2.96
N VAL A 158 27.39 -22.76 2.78
CA VAL A 158 27.03 -21.90 1.63
C VAL A 158 26.89 -20.42 2.05
N LYS A 159 27.72 -19.98 2.98
CA LYS A 159 27.67 -18.58 3.46
C LYS A 159 28.38 -17.56 2.54
N GLU A 160 29.12 -18.01 1.54
CA GLU A 160 29.79 -17.13 0.60
C GLU A 160 28.89 -16.83 -0.62
N PRO A 161 28.77 -15.56 -1.05
CA PRO A 161 27.99 -15.17 -2.24
C PRO A 161 28.36 -15.97 -3.50
N ASP A 162 29.65 -16.26 -3.68
CA ASP A 162 30.17 -17.04 -4.80
C ASP A 162 29.77 -18.52 -4.76
N ALA A 163 29.61 -19.10 -3.56
CA ALA A 163 29.15 -20.47 -3.39
C ALA A 163 27.66 -20.60 -3.76
N VAL A 164 26.86 -19.58 -3.39
CA VAL A 164 25.44 -19.51 -3.76
C VAL A 164 25.29 -19.38 -5.28
N ALA A 165 26.08 -18.53 -5.93
CA ALA A 165 26.06 -18.35 -7.39
C ALA A 165 26.47 -19.63 -8.15
N ARG A 166 27.46 -20.38 -7.66
CA ARG A 166 27.88 -21.67 -8.25
C ARG A 166 26.79 -22.72 -8.13
N VAL A 167 26.24 -22.90 -6.93
CA VAL A 167 25.15 -23.87 -6.68
C VAL A 167 23.92 -23.52 -7.52
N ALA A 168 23.62 -22.24 -7.69
CA ALA A 168 22.56 -21.76 -8.55
C ALA A 168 22.77 -22.07 -10.03
N GLY A 169 24.00 -21.86 -10.52
CA GLY A 169 24.37 -22.21 -11.90
C GLY A 169 24.24 -23.72 -12.16
N GLU A 170 24.67 -24.54 -11.23
CA GLU A 170 24.59 -26.02 -11.30
C GLU A 170 23.14 -26.54 -11.21
N LEU A 171 22.27 -25.87 -10.44
CA LEU A 171 20.87 -26.25 -10.24
C LEU A 171 19.91 -25.68 -11.29
N GLY A 172 20.40 -24.83 -12.21
CA GLY A 172 19.55 -24.17 -13.22
C GLY A 172 18.51 -23.22 -12.62
N ALA A 173 18.71 -22.79 -11.39
CA ALA A 173 17.80 -21.86 -10.72
C ALA A 173 17.96 -20.43 -11.26
N SER A 174 16.85 -19.73 -11.50
CA SER A 174 16.87 -18.35 -11.99
C SER A 174 17.60 -17.42 -11.02
N LEU A 175 18.57 -16.65 -11.51
CA LEU A 175 19.35 -15.63 -10.79
C LEU A 175 18.47 -14.64 -9.99
N ALA A 176 17.22 -14.43 -10.43
CA ALA A 176 16.26 -13.56 -9.73
C ALA A 176 15.83 -14.08 -8.35
N LEU A 177 15.78 -15.39 -8.15
CA LEU A 177 15.46 -16.03 -6.86
C LEU A 177 16.64 -15.94 -5.88
N LEU A 178 17.85 -15.89 -6.38
CA LEU A 178 19.08 -15.89 -5.58
C LEU A 178 19.54 -14.48 -5.17
N GLY A 179 19.27 -13.48 -5.97
CA GLY A 179 19.48 -12.07 -5.62
C GLY A 179 18.69 -11.65 -4.37
N ALA A 180 17.55 -12.28 -4.12
CA ALA A 180 16.73 -12.02 -2.93
C ALA A 180 17.29 -12.65 -1.64
N VAL A 181 18.11 -13.72 -1.76
CA VAL A 181 18.70 -14.43 -0.60
C VAL A 181 20.06 -13.84 -0.19
N ALA A 182 20.75 -13.13 -1.10
CA ALA A 182 22.09 -12.60 -0.88
C ALA A 182 22.12 -11.17 -0.29
N GLN A 183 20.97 -10.51 -0.09
CA GLN A 183 20.86 -9.15 0.43
C GLN A 183 20.58 -9.06 1.94
N ASP A 184 20.53 -10.18 2.65
CA ASP A 184 20.52 -10.30 4.11
C ASP A 184 21.91 -10.88 4.57
#